data_3532dfbceed905f3f605dfcf76fd4a55
#
_entry.id   3532dfbceed905f3f605dfcf76fd4a55
#
_cell.length_a   1.000
_cell.length_b   1.000
_cell.length_c   1.000
_cell.angle_alpha   90.00
_cell.angle_beta   90.00
_cell.angle_gamma   90.00
#
_symmetry.space_group_name_H-M   'P 1'
#
loop_
_entity.id
_entity.type
_entity.pdbx_description
1 polymer ?
#
loop_
_entity_poly.entity_id
_entity_poly.type
_entity_poly.pdbx_seq_one_letter_code
_entity_poly.pdbx_strand_id
1 'polypeptide(L)'
;MKTFCTVADYNFRRRVWALNQSLLKGSQNYTLFLLALDKPMAEAFSEKNWKNKNIKVVFVEDLLKLDKHLLNCSKNEPSYEALNVSNGDHTRATWMQFVWSLSAYFSWYCLENFDVDDIMYIDADIYFFDNWEKIYDNLQDVSVGIVEHRCPYSPMNGKYNVGIVYFKNDIDGYKCCTWWKNCLLFTDNQYYKTHGTCGDQKYLELFEKFFDKVVVLDQYIGHLAPWNYNHHQYQDNNTIVWNGQKQNLMYCHFSNFKPDYEKEDYLMAPRHGITTSTNKHLRRIYDIYFETLRSVND
;
A
#
# COMPACT_ATOMS: atom_id res chain seq x y z
N MET A 1 -15.99 -9.78 -9.60
CA MET A 1 -15.17 -8.61 -10.00
C MET A 1 -14.19 -8.36 -8.87
N LYS A 2 -12.90 -8.16 -9.16
CA LYS A 2 -11.90 -7.98 -8.10
C LYS A 2 -11.87 -6.54 -7.58
N THR A 3 -11.55 -6.38 -6.31
CA THR A 3 -11.65 -5.09 -5.64
C THR A 3 -10.36 -4.70 -4.95
N PHE A 4 -9.95 -3.46 -5.21
CA PHE A 4 -8.77 -2.86 -4.62
C PHE A 4 -9.16 -1.60 -3.87
N CYS A 5 -8.38 -1.21 -2.86
CA CYS A 5 -8.48 0.11 -2.26
C CYS A 5 -7.10 0.73 -2.04
N THR A 6 -7.07 2.05 -2.09
CA THR A 6 -5.86 2.85 -1.86
C THR A 6 -6.21 4.18 -1.21
N VAL A 7 -5.23 4.79 -0.55
CA VAL A 7 -5.37 6.06 0.17
C VAL A 7 -4.36 7.06 -0.40
N ALA A 8 -4.81 8.26 -0.79
CA ALA A 8 -3.91 9.25 -1.36
C ALA A 8 -4.41 10.70 -1.23
N ASP A 9 -3.47 11.64 -1.10
CA ASP A 9 -3.69 13.08 -1.30
C ASP A 9 -3.36 13.49 -2.75
N TYR A 10 -3.59 14.76 -3.07
CA TYR A 10 -3.37 15.30 -4.42
C TYR A 10 -1.91 15.21 -4.89
N ASN A 11 -0.94 15.23 -3.97
CA ASN A 11 0.47 15.07 -4.32
C ASN A 11 0.76 13.67 -4.89
N PHE A 12 -0.07 12.70 -4.54
CA PHE A 12 0.01 11.32 -5.03
C PHE A 12 -0.85 11.05 -6.29
N ARG A 13 -1.54 12.04 -6.85
CA ARG A 13 -2.46 11.84 -8.00
C ARG A 13 -1.82 11.10 -9.18
N ARG A 14 -0.58 11.44 -9.52
CA ARG A 14 0.16 10.76 -10.61
C ARG A 14 0.50 9.32 -10.26
N ARG A 15 0.73 9.00 -8.97
CA ARG A 15 0.97 7.64 -8.50
C ARG A 15 -0.29 6.79 -8.57
N VAL A 16 -1.44 7.32 -8.13
CA VAL A 16 -2.73 6.64 -8.29
C VAL A 16 -3.05 6.41 -9.77
N TRP A 17 -2.73 7.38 -10.64
CA TRP A 17 -2.81 7.18 -12.08
C TRP A 17 -1.94 6.00 -12.54
N ALA A 18 -0.68 5.98 -12.17
CA ALA A 18 0.26 4.93 -12.58
C ALA A 18 -0.16 3.56 -12.02
N LEU A 19 -0.62 3.49 -10.78
CA LEU A 19 -1.21 2.27 -10.20
C LEU A 19 -2.38 1.79 -11.06
N ASN A 20 -3.35 2.65 -11.37
CA ASN A 20 -4.49 2.31 -12.20
C ASN A 20 -4.08 1.87 -13.61
N GLN A 21 -3.10 2.52 -14.25
CA GLN A 21 -2.57 2.09 -15.55
C GLN A 21 -1.94 0.70 -15.49
N SER A 22 -1.25 0.38 -14.40
CA SER A 22 -0.66 -0.94 -14.22
C SER A 22 -1.72 -2.03 -13.97
N LEU A 23 -2.78 -1.70 -13.23
CA LEU A 23 -3.93 -2.60 -13.03
C LEU A 23 -4.66 -2.89 -14.36
N LEU A 24 -4.88 -1.86 -15.18
CA LEU A 24 -5.52 -1.99 -16.50
C LEU A 24 -4.74 -2.89 -17.47
N LYS A 25 -3.42 -2.95 -17.35
CA LYS A 25 -2.58 -3.87 -18.16
C LYS A 25 -2.82 -5.33 -17.82
N GLY A 26 -3.15 -5.64 -16.58
CA GLY A 26 -3.46 -6.99 -16.13
C GLY A 26 -4.87 -7.43 -16.53
N SER A 27 -5.86 -6.61 -16.19
CA SER A 27 -7.28 -6.88 -16.49
C SER A 27 -8.09 -5.58 -16.38
N GLN A 28 -9.23 -5.54 -17.07
CA GLN A 28 -10.20 -4.43 -16.93
C GLN A 28 -11.33 -4.76 -15.93
N ASN A 29 -11.36 -5.98 -15.39
CA ASN A 29 -12.43 -6.45 -14.53
C ASN A 29 -12.13 -6.24 -13.04
N TYR A 30 -11.98 -4.97 -12.65
CA TYR A 30 -11.76 -4.58 -11.25
C TYR A 30 -12.43 -3.25 -10.90
N THR A 31 -12.57 -3.00 -9.61
CA THR A 31 -12.86 -1.67 -9.04
C THR A 31 -11.70 -1.27 -8.11
N LEU A 32 -11.21 -0.04 -8.26
CA LEU A 32 -10.28 0.60 -7.33
C LEU A 32 -11.02 1.66 -6.52
N PHE A 33 -11.23 1.41 -5.23
CA PHE A 33 -11.73 2.42 -4.31
C PHE A 33 -10.57 3.34 -3.91
N LEU A 34 -10.75 4.63 -4.12
CA LEU A 34 -9.78 5.67 -3.75
C LEU A 34 -10.31 6.48 -2.58
N LEU A 35 -9.65 6.38 -1.42
CA LEU A 35 -9.87 7.32 -0.33
C LEU A 35 -9.07 8.61 -0.61
N ALA A 36 -9.77 9.64 -1.04
CA ALA A 36 -9.19 10.95 -1.28
C ALA A 36 -9.03 11.71 0.04
N LEU A 37 -7.78 12.07 0.39
CA LEU A 37 -7.45 12.75 1.63
C LEU A 37 -7.67 14.26 1.58
N ASP A 38 -7.85 14.81 0.39
CA ASP A 38 -8.13 16.22 0.17
C ASP A 38 -9.10 16.43 -1.00
N LYS A 39 -9.70 17.61 -1.03
CA LYS A 39 -10.69 17.97 -2.05
C LYS A 39 -10.10 17.98 -3.46
N PRO A 40 -8.87 18.50 -3.72
CA PRO A 40 -8.26 18.43 -5.04
C PRO A 40 -8.11 16.99 -5.56
N MET A 41 -7.78 16.03 -4.69
CA MET A 41 -7.71 14.60 -5.07
C MET A 41 -9.08 14.04 -5.44
N ALA A 42 -10.10 14.35 -4.63
CA ALA A 42 -11.47 13.91 -4.91
C ALA A 42 -11.98 14.49 -6.24
N GLU A 43 -11.69 15.74 -6.52
CA GLU A 43 -12.07 16.40 -7.79
C GLU A 43 -11.34 15.81 -8.99
N ALA A 44 -10.02 15.54 -8.86
CA ALA A 44 -9.19 14.99 -9.95
C ALA A 44 -9.70 13.64 -10.46
N PHE A 45 -10.20 12.79 -9.57
CA PHE A 45 -10.71 11.46 -9.89
C PHE A 45 -12.25 11.36 -9.86
N SER A 46 -12.96 12.49 -9.79
CA SER A 46 -14.42 12.50 -9.87
C SER A 46 -14.91 11.99 -11.24
N GLU A 47 -16.13 11.45 -11.30
CA GLU A 47 -16.75 10.96 -12.55
C GLU A 47 -16.75 12.00 -13.66
N LYS A 48 -16.81 13.29 -13.31
CA LYS A 48 -16.77 14.39 -14.26
C LYS A 48 -15.42 14.54 -14.95
N ASN A 49 -14.32 14.38 -14.20
CA ASN A 49 -12.96 14.63 -14.66
C ASN A 49 -12.25 13.33 -15.09
N TRP A 50 -12.74 12.19 -14.60
CA TRP A 50 -12.14 10.89 -14.81
C TRP A 50 -13.04 9.96 -15.62
N LYS A 51 -12.63 9.65 -16.83
CA LYS A 51 -13.40 8.82 -17.77
C LYS A 51 -13.34 7.31 -17.46
N ASN A 52 -12.38 6.88 -16.66
CA ASN A 52 -12.23 5.48 -16.31
C ASN A 52 -13.17 5.10 -15.16
N LYS A 53 -14.17 4.28 -15.45
CA LYS A 53 -15.20 3.84 -14.50
C LYS A 53 -14.67 2.88 -13.43
N ASN A 54 -13.42 2.43 -13.51
CA ASN A 54 -12.86 1.48 -12.55
C ASN A 54 -12.48 2.14 -11.21
N ILE A 55 -12.35 3.49 -11.16
CA ILE A 55 -12.05 4.20 -9.90
C ILE A 55 -13.34 4.74 -9.30
N LYS A 56 -13.57 4.40 -8.03
CA LYS A 56 -14.64 4.96 -7.20
C LYS A 56 -14.03 5.76 -6.06
N VAL A 57 -14.36 7.05 -5.99
CA VAL A 57 -13.80 7.97 -4.99
C VAL A 57 -14.66 8.00 -3.74
N VAL A 58 -14.02 7.88 -2.59
CA VAL A 58 -14.59 8.18 -1.26
C VAL A 58 -13.80 9.36 -0.68
N PHE A 59 -14.47 10.34 -0.11
CA PHE A 59 -13.80 11.51 0.44
C PHE A 59 -13.65 11.37 1.97
N VAL A 60 -12.44 11.54 2.48
CA VAL A 60 -12.12 11.31 3.88
C VAL A 60 -12.94 12.19 4.84
N GLU A 61 -13.24 13.45 4.45
CA GLU A 61 -14.06 14.34 5.28
C GLU A 61 -15.48 13.79 5.51
N ASP A 62 -16.03 13.04 4.58
CA ASP A 62 -17.35 12.44 4.76
C ASP A 62 -17.30 11.31 5.78
N LEU A 63 -16.21 10.53 5.80
CA LEU A 63 -15.97 9.51 6.82
C LEU A 63 -15.74 10.13 8.21
N LEU A 64 -14.99 11.24 8.29
CA LEU A 64 -14.75 11.95 9.53
C LEU A 64 -16.03 12.56 10.15
N LYS A 65 -17.02 12.90 9.34
CA LYS A 65 -18.34 13.37 9.81
C LYS A 65 -19.17 12.22 10.40
N LEU A 66 -19.02 11.02 9.86
CA LEU A 66 -19.84 9.85 10.22
C LEU A 66 -19.23 9.06 11.38
N ASP A 67 -17.91 8.99 11.49
CA ASP A 67 -17.21 8.18 12.49
C ASP A 67 -16.40 9.04 13.46
N LYS A 68 -16.91 9.15 14.70
CA LYS A 68 -16.26 9.91 15.78
C LYS A 68 -14.91 9.29 16.22
N HIS A 69 -14.75 7.97 16.09
CA HIS A 69 -13.48 7.31 16.44
C HIS A 69 -12.41 7.64 15.41
N LEU A 70 -12.75 7.65 14.14
CA LEU A 70 -11.84 8.09 13.07
C LEU A 70 -11.47 9.56 13.24
N LEU A 71 -12.45 10.43 13.55
CA LEU A 71 -12.21 11.85 13.84
C LEU A 71 -11.29 12.05 15.04
N ASN A 72 -11.45 11.26 16.10
CA ASN A 72 -10.54 11.30 17.24
C ASN A 72 -9.14 10.83 16.86
N CYS A 73 -9.02 9.74 16.11
CA CYS A 73 -7.74 9.21 15.62
C CYS A 73 -6.95 10.28 14.84
N SER A 74 -7.63 11.11 14.03
CA SER A 74 -6.99 12.19 13.27
C SER A 74 -6.36 13.30 14.12
N LYS A 75 -6.65 13.32 15.43
CA LYS A 75 -6.20 14.32 16.40
C LYS A 75 -5.31 13.73 17.50
N ASN A 76 -5.02 12.43 17.45
CA ASN A 76 -4.22 11.76 18.46
C ASN A 76 -2.78 12.29 18.46
N GLU A 77 -2.16 12.29 19.65
CA GLU A 77 -0.73 12.54 19.77
C GLU A 77 0.07 11.55 18.92
N PRO A 78 1.09 12.03 18.18
CA PRO A 78 1.88 11.17 17.32
C PRO A 78 2.74 10.19 18.11
N SER A 79 2.94 9.01 17.58
CA SER A 79 3.88 8.02 18.10
C SER A 79 5.33 8.46 17.96
N TYR A 80 6.23 7.83 18.73
CA TYR A 80 7.67 8.06 18.61
C TYR A 80 8.17 7.83 17.17
N GLU A 81 7.68 6.79 16.50
CA GLU A 81 8.03 6.47 15.12
C GLU A 81 7.59 7.58 14.15
N ALA A 82 6.36 8.08 14.30
CA ALA A 82 5.85 9.17 13.47
C ALA A 82 6.67 10.45 13.67
N LEU A 83 7.03 10.77 14.90
CA LEU A 83 7.91 11.89 15.24
C LEU A 83 9.31 11.73 14.61
N ASN A 84 9.88 10.55 14.70
CA ASN A 84 11.20 10.26 14.13
C ASN A 84 11.20 10.42 12.60
N VAL A 85 10.21 9.85 11.91
CA VAL A 85 10.07 9.96 10.44
C VAL A 85 9.78 11.39 10.00
N SER A 86 9.11 12.19 10.82
CA SER A 86 8.80 13.60 10.54
C SER A 86 9.90 14.59 10.97
N ASN A 87 11.05 14.10 11.49
CA ASN A 87 12.12 14.92 12.08
C ASN A 87 11.64 15.80 13.23
N GLY A 88 10.73 15.32 14.05
CA GLY A 88 10.20 16.02 15.21
C GLY A 88 9.08 17.03 14.91
N ASP A 89 8.63 17.14 13.67
CA ASP A 89 7.46 17.97 13.32
C ASP A 89 6.17 17.27 13.78
N HIS A 90 5.61 17.76 14.88
CA HIS A 90 4.39 17.20 15.50
C HIS A 90 3.17 17.21 14.56
N THR A 91 2.95 18.29 13.84
CA THR A 91 1.80 18.40 12.92
C THR A 91 1.90 17.35 11.82
N ARG A 92 3.08 17.23 11.24
CA ARG A 92 3.36 16.22 10.21
C ARG A 92 3.28 14.80 10.77
N ALA A 93 3.78 14.58 11.98
CA ALA A 93 3.77 13.27 12.63
C ALA A 93 2.34 12.81 12.92
N THR A 94 1.49 13.68 13.47
CA THR A 94 0.06 13.41 13.71
C THR A 94 -0.65 13.05 12.40
N TRP A 95 -0.42 13.83 11.35
CA TRP A 95 -0.98 13.56 10.03
C TRP A 95 -0.52 12.20 9.47
N MET A 96 0.77 11.92 9.53
CA MET A 96 1.32 10.65 9.03
C MET A 96 0.76 9.45 9.79
N GLN A 97 0.68 9.53 11.11
CA GLN A 97 0.08 8.46 11.93
C GLN A 97 -1.39 8.22 11.58
N PHE A 98 -2.14 9.30 11.38
CA PHE A 98 -3.52 9.21 10.90
C PHE A 98 -3.59 8.52 9.53
N VAL A 99 -2.78 8.94 8.56
CA VAL A 99 -2.74 8.34 7.22
C VAL A 99 -2.42 6.85 7.29
N TRP A 100 -1.46 6.43 8.13
CA TRP A 100 -1.16 5.02 8.33
C TRP A 100 -2.36 4.21 8.86
N SER A 101 -3.20 4.82 9.72
CA SER A 101 -4.40 4.13 10.22
C SER A 101 -5.47 3.91 9.15
N LEU A 102 -5.42 4.67 8.07
CA LEU A 102 -6.43 4.61 7.01
C LEU A 102 -6.30 3.40 6.12
N SER A 103 -5.14 2.73 6.05
CA SER A 103 -4.98 1.46 5.33
C SER A 103 -5.96 0.39 5.86
N ALA A 104 -5.99 0.20 7.17
CA ALA A 104 -6.90 -0.73 7.83
C ALA A 104 -8.34 -0.22 7.85
N TYR A 105 -8.53 1.07 8.16
CA TYR A 105 -9.87 1.65 8.25
C TYR A 105 -10.60 1.59 6.91
N PHE A 106 -9.93 1.96 5.84
CA PHE A 106 -10.56 2.01 4.52
C PHE A 106 -10.80 0.61 3.94
N SER A 107 -9.91 -0.34 4.21
CA SER A 107 -10.15 -1.75 3.88
C SER A 107 -11.42 -2.26 4.56
N TRP A 108 -11.55 -2.04 5.87
CA TRP A 108 -12.76 -2.39 6.62
C TRP A 108 -13.99 -1.64 6.11
N TYR A 109 -13.89 -0.34 5.84
CA TYR A 109 -14.98 0.47 5.32
C TYR A 109 -15.50 -0.07 3.98
N CYS A 110 -14.60 -0.51 3.11
CA CYS A 110 -14.98 -1.11 1.83
C CYS A 110 -15.73 -2.44 2.02
N LEU A 111 -15.27 -3.31 2.92
CA LEU A 111 -15.95 -4.58 3.23
C LEU A 111 -17.33 -4.37 3.84
N GLU A 112 -17.51 -3.32 4.65
CA GLU A 112 -18.75 -3.05 5.37
C GLU A 112 -19.81 -2.35 4.51
N ASN A 113 -19.39 -1.44 3.61
CA ASN A 113 -20.31 -0.51 2.97
C ASN A 113 -20.51 -0.76 1.48
N PHE A 114 -19.73 -1.65 0.87
CA PHE A 114 -19.89 -2.01 -0.53
C PHE A 114 -20.15 -3.51 -0.68
N ASP A 115 -20.91 -3.87 -1.71
CA ASP A 115 -21.16 -5.27 -2.07
C ASP A 115 -19.91 -5.83 -2.80
N VAL A 116 -18.95 -6.32 -2.01
CA VAL A 116 -17.65 -6.85 -2.48
C VAL A 116 -17.36 -8.20 -1.84
N ASP A 117 -16.81 -9.13 -2.64
CA ASP A 117 -16.41 -10.45 -2.17
C ASP A 117 -15.06 -10.44 -1.43
N ASP A 118 -14.24 -9.45 -1.74
CA ASP A 118 -12.90 -9.27 -1.19
C ASP A 118 -12.45 -7.81 -1.31
N ILE A 119 -11.39 -7.45 -0.59
CA ILE A 119 -10.68 -6.19 -0.76
C ILE A 119 -9.18 -6.42 -0.67
N MET A 120 -8.43 -5.84 -1.60
CA MET A 120 -6.97 -5.78 -1.53
C MET A 120 -6.53 -4.33 -1.38
N TYR A 121 -6.01 -3.99 -0.19
CA TYR A 121 -5.34 -2.71 0.01
C TYR A 121 -4.03 -2.69 -0.79
N ILE A 122 -3.76 -1.58 -1.46
CA ILE A 122 -2.53 -1.36 -2.21
C ILE A 122 -2.05 0.07 -1.97
N ASP A 123 -0.79 0.24 -1.58
CA ASP A 123 -0.18 1.57 -1.51
C ASP A 123 -0.16 2.24 -2.89
N ALA A 124 -0.45 3.53 -2.93
CA ALA A 124 -0.60 4.28 -4.16
C ALA A 124 0.68 4.37 -5.02
N ASP A 125 1.84 4.10 -4.44
CA ASP A 125 3.15 4.06 -5.11
C ASP A 125 3.62 2.64 -5.47
N ILE A 126 2.70 1.70 -5.58
CA ILE A 126 2.92 0.38 -6.19
C ILE A 126 2.60 0.43 -7.69
N TYR A 127 3.38 -0.32 -8.46
CA TYR A 127 3.16 -0.52 -9.89
C TYR A 127 3.36 -1.99 -10.27
N PHE A 128 2.36 -2.57 -10.96
CA PHE A 128 2.38 -3.96 -11.40
C PHE A 128 3.12 -4.10 -12.74
N PHE A 129 4.01 -5.09 -12.82
CA PHE A 129 4.78 -5.46 -14.01
C PHE A 129 4.28 -6.75 -14.67
N ASP A 130 3.48 -7.54 -13.95
CA ASP A 130 2.82 -8.76 -14.46
C ASP A 130 1.30 -8.68 -14.20
N ASN A 131 0.54 -9.63 -14.75
CA ASN A 131 -0.90 -9.72 -14.53
C ASN A 131 -1.20 -10.04 -13.06
N TRP A 132 -1.77 -9.08 -12.36
CA TRP A 132 -2.14 -9.16 -10.95
C TRP A 132 -3.20 -10.23 -10.65
N GLU A 133 -3.99 -10.69 -11.65
CA GLU A 133 -4.96 -11.78 -11.45
C GLU A 133 -4.30 -13.06 -10.93
N LYS A 134 -3.03 -13.29 -11.26
CA LYS A 134 -2.23 -14.42 -10.75
C LYS A 134 -2.09 -14.44 -9.22
N ILE A 135 -2.24 -13.30 -8.55
CA ILE A 135 -2.25 -13.26 -7.07
C ILE A 135 -3.47 -14.02 -6.56
N TYR A 136 -4.61 -13.83 -7.20
CA TYR A 136 -5.88 -14.45 -6.81
C TYR A 136 -5.94 -15.96 -7.04
N ASP A 137 -5.09 -16.51 -7.90
CA ASP A 137 -4.97 -17.98 -8.09
C ASP A 137 -4.56 -18.68 -6.79
N ASN A 138 -3.92 -17.96 -5.88
CA ASN A 138 -3.41 -18.46 -4.61
C ASN A 138 -4.27 -18.07 -3.39
N LEU A 139 -5.44 -17.45 -3.62
CA LEU A 139 -6.31 -16.92 -2.57
C LEU A 139 -7.66 -17.65 -2.42
N GLN A 140 -7.85 -18.81 -3.08
CA GLN A 140 -9.16 -19.47 -3.11
C GLN A 140 -9.67 -19.86 -1.70
N ASP A 141 -8.82 -20.50 -0.89
CA ASP A 141 -9.14 -20.95 0.47
C ASP A 141 -8.52 -20.04 1.56
N VAL A 142 -8.14 -18.83 1.18
CA VAL A 142 -7.45 -17.86 2.03
C VAL A 142 -8.40 -16.75 2.40
N SER A 143 -8.38 -16.34 3.67
CA SER A 143 -9.16 -15.20 4.16
C SER A 143 -8.32 -13.93 4.28
N VAL A 144 -7.00 -14.05 4.50
CA VAL A 144 -6.08 -12.92 4.64
C VAL A 144 -4.76 -13.20 3.92
N GLY A 145 -4.30 -12.23 3.12
CA GLY A 145 -3.01 -12.29 2.42
C GLY A 145 -2.09 -11.13 2.82
N ILE A 146 -0.83 -11.44 3.15
CA ILE A 146 0.19 -10.46 3.56
C ILE A 146 1.49 -10.69 2.80
N VAL A 147 2.38 -9.70 2.78
CA VAL A 147 3.68 -9.77 2.09
C VAL A 147 4.83 -9.45 3.04
N GLU A 148 5.98 -10.11 2.85
CA GLU A 148 7.19 -9.84 3.64
C GLU A 148 7.97 -8.64 3.11
N HIS A 149 8.78 -8.01 3.96
CA HIS A 149 9.75 -7.01 3.50
C HIS A 149 10.87 -7.62 2.62
N ARG A 150 11.17 -8.91 2.77
CA ARG A 150 12.31 -9.60 2.11
C ARG A 150 13.67 -8.93 2.36
N CYS A 151 13.85 -8.42 3.56
CA CYS A 151 15.10 -7.85 4.03
C CYS A 151 15.38 -8.38 5.45
N PRO A 152 16.58 -8.14 6.01
CA PRO A 152 16.87 -8.50 7.39
C PRO A 152 15.82 -7.93 8.35
N TYR A 153 15.40 -8.75 9.31
CA TYR A 153 14.38 -8.35 10.27
C TYR A 153 14.75 -7.07 11.01
N SER A 154 13.80 -6.14 11.07
CA SER A 154 13.90 -4.92 11.87
C SER A 154 12.85 -4.96 12.99
N PRO A 155 13.27 -4.91 14.27
CA PRO A 155 12.32 -4.85 15.38
C PRO A 155 11.34 -3.69 15.29
N MET A 156 11.71 -2.59 14.65
CA MET A 156 10.88 -1.42 14.45
C MET A 156 9.88 -1.63 13.31
N ASN A 157 10.35 -2.08 12.15
CA ASN A 157 9.51 -2.18 10.95
C ASN A 157 8.68 -3.47 10.89
N GLY A 158 9.12 -4.53 11.59
CA GLY A 158 8.49 -5.84 11.54
C GLY A 158 8.88 -6.66 10.32
N LYS A 159 8.30 -7.87 10.24
CA LYS A 159 8.56 -8.84 9.16
C LYS A 159 7.79 -8.49 7.89
N TYR A 160 6.57 -7.98 8.02
CA TYR A 160 5.61 -7.78 6.92
C TYR A 160 5.46 -6.32 6.55
N ASN A 161 5.10 -6.06 5.29
CA ASN A 161 4.88 -4.74 4.73
C ASN A 161 3.40 -4.54 4.38
N VAL A 162 2.86 -3.35 4.64
CA VAL A 162 1.46 -3.01 4.35
C VAL A 162 1.21 -2.76 2.87
N GLY A 163 2.23 -2.55 2.05
CA GLY A 163 2.07 -2.19 0.65
C GLY A 163 1.02 -3.00 -0.12
N ILE A 164 0.83 -4.29 0.22
CA ILE A 164 -0.31 -5.10 -0.21
C ILE A 164 -0.84 -5.91 0.98
N VAL A 165 -2.15 -5.79 1.26
CA VAL A 165 -2.86 -6.60 2.26
C VAL A 165 -4.22 -7.00 1.69
N TYR A 166 -4.51 -8.30 1.67
CA TYR A 166 -5.76 -8.86 1.17
C TYR A 166 -6.67 -9.33 2.29
N PHE A 167 -7.97 -9.05 2.16
CA PHE A 167 -9.01 -9.58 3.02
C PHE A 167 -10.18 -10.11 2.18
N LYS A 168 -10.55 -11.35 2.40
CA LYS A 168 -11.81 -11.91 1.87
C LYS A 168 -12.97 -11.43 2.72
N ASN A 169 -14.11 -11.17 2.11
CA ASN A 169 -15.32 -10.81 2.82
C ASN A 169 -16.01 -12.07 3.39
N ASP A 170 -15.27 -12.83 4.20
CA ASP A 170 -15.76 -13.94 4.99
C ASP A 170 -15.54 -13.66 6.49
N ILE A 171 -15.95 -14.59 7.35
CA ILE A 171 -15.89 -14.42 8.81
C ILE A 171 -14.47 -14.13 9.28
N ASP A 172 -13.46 -14.82 8.76
CA ASP A 172 -12.08 -14.73 9.24
C ASP A 172 -11.40 -13.46 8.70
N GLY A 173 -11.55 -13.16 7.41
CA GLY A 173 -11.01 -11.95 6.79
C GLY A 173 -11.63 -10.68 7.38
N TYR A 174 -12.96 -10.65 7.54
CA TYR A 174 -13.64 -9.52 8.16
C TYR A 174 -13.23 -9.30 9.62
N LYS A 175 -13.11 -10.37 10.41
CA LYS A 175 -12.63 -10.28 11.80
C LYS A 175 -11.20 -9.76 11.89
N CYS A 176 -10.30 -10.25 11.03
CA CYS A 176 -8.91 -9.80 10.99
C CYS A 176 -8.82 -8.31 10.62
N CYS A 177 -9.50 -7.89 9.57
CA CYS A 177 -9.55 -6.50 9.13
C CYS A 177 -10.13 -5.57 10.22
N THR A 178 -11.23 -5.98 10.87
CA THR A 178 -11.84 -5.25 11.99
C THR A 178 -10.90 -5.12 13.18
N TRP A 179 -10.20 -6.20 13.52
CA TRP A 179 -9.21 -6.20 14.60
C TRP A 179 -8.07 -5.23 14.30
N TRP A 180 -7.50 -5.29 13.08
CA TRP A 180 -6.42 -4.40 12.65
C TRP A 180 -6.84 -2.94 12.71
N LYS A 181 -8.01 -2.60 12.15
CA LYS A 181 -8.61 -1.26 12.25
C LYS A 181 -8.72 -0.80 13.72
N ASN A 182 -9.25 -1.65 14.60
CA ASN A 182 -9.44 -1.29 16.01
C ASN A 182 -8.10 -1.07 16.73
N CYS A 183 -7.06 -1.85 16.40
CA CYS A 183 -5.72 -1.63 16.94
C CYS A 183 -5.17 -0.23 16.60
N LEU A 184 -5.52 0.31 15.45
CA LEU A 184 -5.02 1.60 14.98
C LEU A 184 -5.89 2.79 15.44
N LEU A 185 -7.20 2.58 15.55
CA LEU A 185 -8.12 3.66 15.98
C LEU A 185 -8.11 3.87 17.50
N PHE A 186 -7.94 2.81 18.28
CA PHE A 186 -8.02 2.86 19.74
C PHE A 186 -6.63 2.79 20.36
N THR A 187 -5.99 3.94 20.53
CA THR A 187 -4.63 4.08 21.08
C THR A 187 -4.47 3.60 22.53
N ASP A 188 -5.56 3.35 23.25
CA ASP A 188 -5.54 2.72 24.57
C ASP A 188 -5.26 1.20 24.52
N ASN A 189 -5.11 0.66 23.32
CA ASN A 189 -4.73 -0.72 23.13
C ASN A 189 -3.36 -0.97 23.81
N GLN A 190 -3.37 -1.79 24.84
CA GLN A 190 -2.19 -2.09 25.65
C GLN A 190 -1.07 -2.72 24.82
N TYR A 191 -1.41 -3.37 23.71
CA TYR A 191 -0.46 -3.96 22.78
C TYR A 191 0.38 -2.88 22.08
N TYR A 192 -0.22 -1.78 21.65
CA TYR A 192 0.46 -0.62 21.07
C TYR A 192 1.53 -0.05 22.00
N LYS A 193 1.20 0.09 23.32
CA LYS A 193 2.10 0.67 24.32
C LYS A 193 3.27 -0.25 24.70
N THR A 194 3.09 -1.58 24.59
CA THR A 194 4.08 -2.56 25.08
C THR A 194 5.03 -3.10 24.04
N HIS A 195 4.67 -3.08 22.75
CA HIS A 195 5.43 -3.76 21.70
C HIS A 195 6.09 -2.81 20.68
N GLY A 196 5.87 -1.50 20.79
CA GLY A 196 6.35 -0.50 19.83
C GLY A 196 5.93 -0.89 18.42
N THR A 197 5.01 -0.16 17.83
CA THR A 197 4.53 -0.45 16.48
C THR A 197 5.06 0.59 15.52
N CYS A 198 5.53 0.18 14.35
CA CYS A 198 5.78 1.12 13.26
C CYS A 198 4.48 1.31 12.51
N GLY A 199 3.75 2.37 12.84
CA GLY A 199 2.50 2.68 12.18
C GLY A 199 1.51 1.49 12.19
N ASP A 200 1.06 1.13 11.01
CA ASP A 200 0.08 0.06 10.77
C ASP A 200 0.70 -1.32 10.54
N GLN A 201 1.96 -1.39 10.09
CA GLN A 201 2.49 -2.63 9.51
C GLN A 201 2.93 -3.68 10.53
N LYS A 202 3.44 -3.30 11.70
CA LYS A 202 3.93 -4.28 12.68
C LYS A 202 2.83 -5.17 13.27
N TYR A 203 1.58 -4.73 13.22
CA TYR A 203 0.42 -5.55 13.59
C TYR A 203 0.25 -6.79 12.71
N LEU A 204 0.74 -6.77 11.47
CA LEU A 204 0.64 -7.90 10.54
C LEU A 204 1.36 -9.16 11.07
N GLU A 205 2.38 -9.00 11.93
CA GLU A 205 3.08 -10.13 12.60
C GLU A 205 2.16 -10.96 13.50
N LEU A 206 1.00 -10.41 13.86
CA LEU A 206 0.02 -11.06 14.73
C LEU A 206 -1.09 -11.74 13.94
N PHE A 207 -1.20 -11.49 12.63
CA PHE A 207 -2.26 -12.07 11.82
C PHE A 207 -2.18 -13.60 11.84
N GLU A 208 -1.00 -14.17 11.54
CA GLU A 208 -0.81 -15.64 11.58
C GLU A 208 -0.96 -16.24 12.98
N LYS A 209 -0.89 -15.43 14.05
CA LYS A 209 -1.02 -15.90 15.43
C LYS A 209 -2.47 -15.90 15.92
N PHE A 210 -3.29 -14.98 15.43
CA PHE A 210 -4.63 -14.70 15.95
C PHE A 210 -5.75 -15.11 15.01
N PHE A 211 -5.42 -15.34 13.72
CA PHE A 211 -6.42 -15.63 12.71
C PHE A 211 -6.03 -16.86 11.89
N ASP A 212 -7.04 -17.62 11.50
CA ASP A 212 -6.90 -18.74 10.58
C ASP A 212 -6.87 -18.26 9.13
N LYS A 213 -6.43 -19.13 8.21
CA LYS A 213 -6.41 -18.90 6.75
C LYS A 213 -5.65 -17.64 6.33
N VAL A 214 -4.57 -17.31 7.05
CA VAL A 214 -3.61 -16.28 6.68
C VAL A 214 -2.53 -16.90 5.81
N VAL A 215 -2.21 -16.25 4.69
CA VAL A 215 -1.12 -16.67 3.79
C VAL A 215 -0.10 -15.56 3.57
N VAL A 216 1.17 -15.95 3.52
CA VAL A 216 2.27 -15.08 3.07
C VAL A 216 2.43 -15.27 1.57
N LEU A 217 2.13 -14.22 0.80
CA LEU A 217 2.07 -14.26 -0.67
C LEU A 217 3.44 -14.41 -1.34
N ASP A 218 4.52 -14.17 -0.61
CA ASP A 218 5.90 -14.17 -1.10
C ASP A 218 6.35 -15.46 -1.78
N GLN A 219 5.78 -16.57 -1.40
CA GLN A 219 6.06 -17.85 -2.07
C GLN A 219 5.51 -17.94 -3.49
N TYR A 220 4.55 -17.08 -3.85
CA TYR A 220 3.86 -17.10 -5.13
C TYR A 220 4.20 -15.93 -6.04
N ILE A 221 4.56 -14.78 -5.47
CA ILE A 221 4.76 -13.54 -6.22
C ILE A 221 6.14 -12.93 -5.96
N GLY A 222 6.80 -12.49 -7.03
CA GLY A 222 8.02 -11.71 -6.93
C GLY A 222 7.73 -10.24 -6.74
N HIS A 223 8.37 -9.58 -5.78
CA HIS A 223 8.24 -8.15 -5.61
C HIS A 223 9.55 -7.46 -5.23
N LEU A 224 9.63 -6.18 -5.54
CA LEU A 224 10.77 -5.31 -5.25
C LEU A 224 10.32 -4.09 -4.47
N ALA A 225 11.20 -3.63 -3.59
CA ALA A 225 11.07 -2.39 -2.86
C ALA A 225 12.47 -1.87 -2.46
N PRO A 226 12.65 -0.58 -2.12
CA PRO A 226 13.95 -0.03 -1.78
C PRO A 226 14.72 -0.79 -0.71
N TRP A 227 14.01 -1.34 0.28
CA TRP A 227 14.62 -2.08 1.39
C TRP A 227 15.09 -3.48 1.03
N ASN A 228 14.68 -4.04 -0.12
CA ASN A 228 15.02 -5.41 -0.50
C ASN A 228 15.82 -5.55 -1.80
N TYR A 229 16.15 -4.47 -2.51
CA TYR A 229 16.87 -4.54 -3.79
C TYR A 229 18.17 -5.34 -3.73
N ASN A 230 18.93 -5.20 -2.64
CA ASN A 230 20.21 -5.88 -2.45
C ASN A 230 20.07 -7.37 -2.06
N HIS A 231 18.84 -7.82 -1.78
CA HIS A 231 18.54 -9.21 -1.39
C HIS A 231 18.01 -10.04 -2.58
N HIS A 232 17.97 -9.45 -3.77
CA HIS A 232 17.53 -10.10 -5.00
C HIS A 232 18.64 -10.13 -6.03
N GLN A 233 18.65 -11.21 -6.83
CA GLN A 233 19.44 -11.26 -8.07
C GLN A 233 18.49 -10.99 -9.24
N TYR A 234 18.96 -10.22 -10.22
CA TYR A 234 18.19 -9.84 -11.40
C TYR A 234 18.70 -10.69 -12.58
N GLN A 235 17.84 -11.51 -13.18
CA GLN A 235 18.24 -12.36 -14.32
C GLN A 235 17.93 -11.74 -15.67
N ASP A 236 16.74 -11.17 -15.81
CA ASP A 236 16.26 -10.49 -17.01
C ASP A 236 15.30 -9.36 -16.63
N ASN A 237 14.62 -8.80 -17.61
CA ASN A 237 13.81 -7.60 -17.43
C ASN A 237 12.65 -7.76 -16.44
N ASN A 238 12.13 -8.97 -16.24
CA ASN A 238 10.96 -9.21 -15.41
C ASN A 238 11.14 -10.41 -14.47
N THR A 239 12.38 -10.87 -14.26
CA THR A 239 12.66 -12.02 -13.41
C THR A 239 13.65 -11.66 -12.32
N ILE A 240 13.28 -11.98 -11.10
CA ILE A 240 14.12 -11.84 -9.90
C ILE A 240 14.35 -13.21 -9.26
N VAL A 241 15.45 -13.36 -8.55
CA VAL A 241 15.74 -14.55 -7.74
C VAL A 241 15.84 -14.14 -6.28
N TRP A 242 15.04 -14.76 -5.44
CA TRP A 242 15.04 -14.58 -4.00
C TRP A 242 15.19 -15.94 -3.30
N ASN A 243 16.14 -16.05 -2.38
CA ASN A 243 16.45 -17.32 -1.68
C ASN A 243 16.61 -18.53 -2.63
N GLY A 244 17.25 -18.31 -3.79
CA GLY A 244 17.44 -19.33 -4.81
C GLY A 244 16.19 -19.64 -5.68
N GLN A 245 15.05 -19.07 -5.38
CA GLN A 245 13.81 -19.26 -6.16
C GLN A 245 13.67 -18.18 -7.22
N LYS A 246 13.42 -18.60 -8.44
CA LYS A 246 13.16 -17.72 -9.58
C LYS A 246 11.68 -17.36 -9.60
N GLN A 247 11.38 -16.04 -9.63
CA GLN A 247 10.02 -15.50 -9.66
C GLN A 247 9.89 -14.41 -10.72
N ASN A 248 8.73 -14.33 -11.36
CA ASN A 248 8.39 -13.16 -12.16
C ASN A 248 8.13 -11.96 -11.24
N LEU A 249 8.62 -10.80 -11.65
CA LEU A 249 8.35 -9.56 -10.96
C LEU A 249 6.87 -9.21 -11.13
N MET A 250 6.10 -9.40 -10.08
CA MET A 250 4.69 -9.03 -10.04
C MET A 250 4.52 -7.52 -9.88
N TYR A 251 5.18 -6.93 -8.89
CA TYR A 251 5.12 -5.49 -8.64
C TYR A 251 6.41 -4.92 -8.05
N CYS A 252 6.54 -3.61 -8.14
CA CYS A 252 7.53 -2.85 -7.39
C CYS A 252 6.83 -1.77 -6.55
N HIS A 253 7.25 -1.64 -5.28
CA HIS A 253 6.82 -0.60 -4.37
C HIS A 253 7.85 0.54 -4.42
N PHE A 254 7.46 1.68 -5.00
CA PHE A 254 8.35 2.82 -5.24
C PHE A 254 8.42 3.78 -4.04
N SER A 255 8.56 3.22 -2.85
CA SER A 255 8.65 3.99 -1.62
C SER A 255 9.73 5.07 -1.70
N ASN A 256 9.36 6.28 -1.34
CA ASN A 256 10.24 7.46 -1.33
C ASN A 256 10.83 7.84 -2.71
N PHE A 257 10.25 7.40 -3.82
CA PHE A 257 10.59 7.85 -5.16
C PHE A 257 10.40 9.37 -5.29
N LYS A 258 11.39 10.07 -5.87
CA LYS A 258 11.39 11.53 -6.05
C LYS A 258 11.57 11.88 -7.52
N PRO A 259 10.47 12.06 -8.27
CA PRO A 259 10.55 12.53 -9.65
C PRO A 259 10.88 14.02 -9.70
N ASP A 260 11.69 14.41 -10.68
CA ASP A 260 11.93 15.80 -11.11
C ASP A 260 11.46 15.93 -12.57
N TYR A 261 10.23 16.41 -12.74
CA TYR A 261 9.59 16.48 -14.05
C TYR A 261 10.22 17.58 -14.94
N GLU A 262 10.81 18.62 -14.34
CA GLU A 262 11.45 19.72 -15.08
C GLU A 262 12.78 19.27 -15.68
N LYS A 263 13.57 18.50 -14.94
CA LYS A 263 14.85 17.96 -15.41
C LYS A 263 14.73 16.63 -16.12
N GLU A 264 13.53 16.08 -16.23
CA GLU A 264 13.28 14.75 -16.78
C GLU A 264 14.16 13.66 -16.09
N ASP A 265 14.30 13.76 -14.77
CA ASP A 265 15.16 12.89 -13.96
C ASP A 265 14.47 12.49 -12.64
N TYR A 266 15.10 11.63 -11.87
CA TYR A 266 14.55 11.18 -10.59
C TYR A 266 15.62 10.69 -9.62
N LEU A 267 15.30 10.74 -8.32
CA LEU A 267 16.00 9.98 -7.28
C LEU A 267 15.18 8.74 -6.92
N MET A 268 15.80 7.56 -6.93
CA MET A 268 15.11 6.28 -6.75
C MET A 268 14.46 6.15 -5.38
N ALA A 269 15.24 6.21 -4.29
CA ALA A 269 14.74 6.12 -2.94
C ALA A 269 15.74 6.76 -1.95
N PRO A 270 15.85 8.11 -1.93
CA PRO A 270 16.92 8.80 -1.18
C PRO A 270 16.85 8.55 0.34
N ARG A 271 15.69 8.34 0.94
CA ARG A 271 15.59 7.97 2.36
C ARG A 271 16.14 6.60 2.69
N HIS A 272 16.24 5.71 1.69
CA HIS A 272 16.87 4.40 1.82
C HIS A 272 18.33 4.41 1.37
N GLY A 273 18.93 5.59 1.18
CA GLY A 273 20.30 5.74 0.69
C GLY A 273 20.50 5.37 -0.78
N ILE A 274 19.42 5.19 -1.54
CA ILE A 274 19.45 4.78 -2.94
C ILE A 274 19.04 5.96 -3.82
N THR A 275 20.00 6.70 -4.35
CA THR A 275 19.71 7.83 -5.25
C THR A 275 19.73 7.42 -6.72
N THR A 276 20.66 6.54 -7.08
CA THR A 276 20.83 6.00 -8.44
C THR A 276 21.24 4.54 -8.34
N SER A 277 21.21 3.82 -9.46
CA SER A 277 21.73 2.44 -9.54
C SER A 277 22.46 2.20 -10.84
N THR A 278 23.55 1.43 -10.80
CA THR A 278 24.23 0.90 -11.99
C THR A 278 23.58 -0.38 -12.52
N ASN A 279 22.69 -1.00 -11.75
CA ASN A 279 21.95 -2.18 -12.17
C ASN A 279 20.94 -1.81 -13.26
N LYS A 280 21.21 -2.24 -14.49
CA LYS A 280 20.39 -1.91 -15.68
C LYS A 280 18.93 -2.38 -15.57
N HIS A 281 18.67 -3.50 -14.89
CA HIS A 281 17.31 -4.03 -14.73
C HIS A 281 16.51 -3.20 -13.74
N LEU A 282 17.14 -2.80 -12.63
CA LEU A 282 16.51 -1.92 -11.66
C LEU A 282 16.25 -0.54 -12.24
N ARG A 283 17.21 0.04 -12.99
CA ARG A 283 16.98 1.31 -13.69
C ARG A 283 15.80 1.24 -14.63
N ARG A 284 15.72 0.20 -15.48
CA ARG A 284 14.58 0.02 -16.39
C ARG A 284 13.23 -0.03 -15.66
N ILE A 285 13.17 -0.67 -14.48
CA ILE A 285 11.94 -0.71 -13.66
C ILE A 285 11.54 0.71 -13.25
N TYR A 286 12.50 1.53 -12.82
CA TYR A 286 12.26 2.92 -12.44
C TYR A 286 11.93 3.81 -13.64
N ASP A 287 12.60 3.62 -14.78
CA ASP A 287 12.32 4.36 -16.01
C ASP A 287 10.87 4.11 -16.49
N ILE A 288 10.40 2.87 -16.49
CA ILE A 288 9.00 2.53 -16.84
C ILE A 288 8.03 3.25 -15.92
N TYR A 289 8.29 3.26 -14.61
CA TYR A 289 7.42 3.93 -13.65
C TYR A 289 7.43 5.44 -13.85
N PHE A 290 8.60 6.05 -14.02
CA PHE A 290 8.77 7.48 -14.25
C PHE A 290 8.05 7.94 -15.53
N GLU A 291 8.23 7.22 -16.63
CA GLU A 291 7.53 7.51 -17.89
C GLU A 291 6.00 7.39 -17.74
N THR A 292 5.53 6.41 -16.97
CA THR A 292 4.10 6.31 -16.67
C THR A 292 3.61 7.52 -15.88
N LEU A 293 4.35 7.98 -14.87
CA LEU A 293 3.99 9.19 -14.11
C LEU A 293 3.98 10.46 -14.98
N ARG A 294 4.86 10.55 -15.98
CA ARG A 294 4.91 11.68 -16.93
C ARG A 294 3.77 11.68 -17.94
N SER A 295 3.23 10.50 -18.26
CA SER A 295 2.14 10.36 -19.25
C SER A 295 0.79 10.93 -18.77
N VAL A 296 0.69 11.32 -17.50
CA VAL A 296 -0.48 12.02 -16.97
C VAL A 296 -0.52 13.43 -17.55
N ASN A 297 -1.54 13.73 -18.33
CA ASN A 297 -1.86 15.12 -18.69
C ASN A 297 -2.43 15.81 -17.45
N ASP A 298 -1.79 16.89 -17.02
CA ASP A 298 -2.26 17.73 -15.91
C ASP A 298 -3.56 18.45 -16.26
#